data_9731eb2e8fc7075e09252261a47b337a
#
_entry.id   9731eb2e8fc7075e09252261a47b337a
#
_cell.length_a   1.000
_cell.length_b   1.000
_cell.length_c   1.000
_cell.angle_alpha   90.00
_cell.angle_beta   90.00
_cell.angle_gamma   90.00
#
_symmetry.space_group_name_H-M   'P 1'
#
loop_
_entity.id
_entity.type
_entity.pdbx_description
1 polymer ?
#
loop_
_entity_poly.entity_id
_entity_poly.type
_entity_poly.pdbx_seq_one_letter_code
_entity_poly.pdbx_strand_id
1 'polypeptide(L)'
;MCEVVLEREQPRLFDVVWRAIRTGTAFAVLDPSWPQPFREMATEQVEAAVSAGIVGRGDMVVFSSGSTGRPRGIVRTVGSWQASVASLSEITRITGQDRVWLPGPLWSSLFLYGAFHAAAVGAQPIFQGQDPADATVLHAVPVQISGLLDRADAGGLPRVALVVVAGDHLPTSQRQRCEAAGWRVVEYYGAAELSFVAWRDRNEGFGAFPGVQIELREGTLWARSPYLARGYLSAHEDGPFWLDPQGWATVGDLAEVVDGGLEVVGRGNTAVTTGGHTVIVEEVERALRRLPGVEDAGVLGLPHTRLGQVLAAVVVGSAADASLRAAVAAMPAPSRPRRWLHAEALPRTPGGKLRRDELPDLVAKLRQP
;
A
#
# COMPACT_ATOMS: atom_id res chain seq x y z
N MET A 1 -16.58 -5.16 24.33
CA MET A 1 -17.43 -5.04 23.12
C MET A 1 -16.60 -4.33 22.06
N CYS A 2 -16.62 -4.82 20.83
CA CYS A 2 -15.97 -4.21 19.66
C CYS A 2 -17.05 -3.84 18.65
N GLU A 3 -17.05 -2.61 18.15
CA GLU A 3 -18.01 -2.16 17.14
C GLU A 3 -17.51 -2.58 15.75
N VAL A 4 -18.24 -3.48 15.07
CA VAL A 4 -17.94 -3.87 13.69
C VAL A 4 -18.58 -2.84 12.75
N VAL A 5 -17.75 -2.10 12.03
CA VAL A 5 -18.16 -1.02 11.14
C VAL A 5 -18.22 -1.53 9.71
N LEU A 6 -19.43 -1.63 9.18
CA LEU A 6 -19.72 -2.03 7.80
C LEU A 6 -20.57 -0.94 7.13
N GLU A 7 -19.93 0.19 6.80
CA GLU A 7 -20.61 1.36 6.26
C GLU A 7 -19.99 1.76 4.91
N ARG A 8 -20.82 2.05 3.91
CA ARG A 8 -20.38 2.47 2.57
C ARG A 8 -20.17 3.98 2.45
N GLU A 9 -20.99 4.76 3.16
CA GLU A 9 -20.86 6.21 3.16
C GLU A 9 -19.67 6.63 4.01
N GLN A 10 -18.63 7.14 3.35
CA GLN A 10 -17.34 7.44 3.97
C GLN A 10 -17.44 8.41 5.16
N PRO A 11 -18.21 9.51 5.08
CA PRO A 11 -18.40 10.41 6.23
C PRO A 11 -18.99 9.69 7.45
N ARG A 12 -20.04 8.88 7.24
CA ARG A 12 -20.68 8.11 8.32
C ARG A 12 -19.73 7.07 8.92
N LEU A 13 -18.99 6.36 8.07
CA LEU A 13 -17.97 5.43 8.53
C LEU A 13 -16.98 6.14 9.44
N PHE A 14 -16.50 7.31 9.01
CA PHE A 14 -15.53 8.07 9.78
C PHE A 14 -16.12 8.56 11.11
N ASP A 15 -17.35 9.04 11.13
CA ASP A 15 -18.04 9.48 12.36
C ASP A 15 -18.12 8.35 13.40
N VAL A 16 -18.45 7.13 12.96
CA VAL A 16 -18.47 5.95 13.84
C VAL A 16 -17.08 5.65 14.41
N VAL A 17 -16.08 5.58 13.53
CA VAL A 17 -14.69 5.31 13.92
C VAL A 17 -14.15 6.39 14.84
N TRP A 18 -14.38 7.67 14.52
CA TRP A 18 -13.90 8.79 15.33
C TRP A 18 -14.53 8.82 16.72
N ARG A 19 -15.82 8.51 16.80
CA ARG A 19 -16.50 8.33 18.08
C ARG A 19 -15.90 7.19 18.89
N ALA A 20 -15.65 6.01 18.27
CA ALA A 20 -15.05 4.87 18.93
C ALA A 20 -13.65 5.20 19.47
N ILE A 21 -12.83 5.91 18.70
CA ILE A 21 -11.51 6.41 19.13
C ILE A 21 -11.63 7.30 20.37
N ARG A 22 -12.55 8.26 20.36
CA ARG A 22 -12.73 9.21 21.47
C ARG A 22 -13.25 8.57 22.75
N THR A 23 -14.07 7.53 22.63
CA THR A 23 -14.63 6.79 23.77
C THR A 23 -13.76 5.64 24.25
N GLY A 24 -12.70 5.32 23.49
CA GLY A 24 -11.86 4.14 23.72
C GLY A 24 -12.61 2.82 23.47
N THR A 25 -13.68 2.84 22.69
CA THR A 25 -14.37 1.64 22.26
C THR A 25 -13.55 0.94 21.19
N ALA A 26 -13.39 -0.39 21.30
CA ALA A 26 -12.75 -1.14 20.24
C ALA A 26 -13.60 -1.14 18.98
N PHE A 27 -12.98 -1.12 17.82
CA PHE A 27 -13.71 -1.17 16.54
C PHE A 27 -12.95 -1.98 15.48
N ALA A 28 -13.70 -2.50 14.50
CA ALA A 28 -13.17 -3.19 13.34
C ALA A 28 -13.82 -2.62 12.07
N VAL A 29 -13.00 -2.24 11.08
CA VAL A 29 -13.50 -1.67 9.81
C VAL A 29 -13.42 -2.72 8.73
N LEU A 30 -14.57 -3.15 8.21
CA LEU A 30 -14.69 -4.13 7.14
C LEU A 30 -14.96 -3.43 5.80
N ASP A 31 -14.47 -4.02 4.72
CA ASP A 31 -14.78 -3.59 3.36
C ASP A 31 -16.20 -4.06 2.96
N PRO A 32 -17.15 -3.15 2.76
CA PRO A 32 -18.53 -3.51 2.40
C PRO A 32 -18.65 -4.08 0.97
N SER A 33 -17.61 -4.01 0.16
CA SER A 33 -17.58 -4.60 -1.19
C SER A 33 -17.25 -6.09 -1.19
N TRP A 34 -16.75 -6.64 -0.07
CA TRP A 34 -16.46 -8.07 0.01
C TRP A 34 -17.72 -8.92 -0.19
N PRO A 35 -17.57 -10.13 -0.77
CA PRO A 35 -18.64 -11.12 -0.78
C PRO A 35 -19.17 -11.39 0.63
N GLN A 36 -20.47 -11.66 0.74
CA GLN A 36 -21.12 -11.89 2.03
C GLN A 36 -20.39 -12.93 2.91
N PRO A 37 -19.93 -14.10 2.39
CA PRO A 37 -19.23 -15.08 3.23
C PRO A 37 -17.94 -14.54 3.85
N PHE A 38 -17.22 -13.63 3.15
CA PHE A 38 -16.00 -13.04 3.70
C PHE A 38 -16.30 -12.02 4.79
N ARG A 39 -17.40 -11.26 4.66
CA ARG A 39 -17.83 -10.32 5.70
C ARG A 39 -18.28 -11.06 6.97
N GLU A 40 -19.05 -12.14 6.80
CA GLU A 40 -19.47 -13.00 7.91
C GLU A 40 -18.27 -13.62 8.62
N MET A 41 -17.37 -14.24 7.89
CA MET A 41 -16.13 -14.80 8.44
C MET A 41 -15.30 -13.76 9.20
N ALA A 42 -15.10 -12.56 8.63
CA ALA A 42 -14.35 -11.50 9.29
C ALA A 42 -15.05 -11.02 10.58
N THR A 43 -16.37 -10.93 10.57
CA THR A 43 -17.16 -10.59 11.78
C THR A 43 -17.01 -11.64 12.86
N GLU A 44 -17.17 -12.93 12.52
CA GLU A 44 -16.96 -14.05 13.45
C GLU A 44 -15.53 -14.07 14.04
N GLN A 45 -14.52 -13.80 13.23
CA GLN A 45 -13.12 -13.69 13.71
C GLN A 45 -12.97 -12.55 14.72
N VAL A 46 -13.57 -11.38 14.46
CA VAL A 46 -13.54 -10.26 15.41
C VAL A 46 -14.24 -10.63 16.72
N GLU A 47 -15.42 -11.24 16.66
CA GLU A 47 -16.17 -11.68 17.84
C GLU A 47 -15.42 -12.72 18.67
N ALA A 48 -14.79 -13.69 17.99
CA ALA A 48 -13.94 -14.69 18.63
C ALA A 48 -12.73 -14.05 19.31
N ALA A 49 -12.06 -13.10 18.64
CA ALA A 49 -10.92 -12.38 19.20
C ALA A 49 -11.30 -11.51 20.42
N VAL A 50 -12.48 -10.91 20.41
CA VAL A 50 -13.04 -10.18 21.58
C VAL A 50 -13.31 -11.14 22.72
N SER A 51 -13.91 -12.29 22.44
CA SER A 51 -14.23 -13.31 23.46
C SER A 51 -12.96 -13.92 24.06
N ALA A 52 -11.90 -14.07 23.26
CA ALA A 52 -10.58 -14.54 23.71
C ALA A 52 -9.74 -13.45 24.41
N GLY A 53 -10.21 -12.21 24.52
CA GLY A 53 -9.47 -11.09 25.10
C GLY A 53 -8.30 -10.57 24.24
N ILE A 54 -8.23 -10.98 22.97
CA ILE A 54 -7.23 -10.49 22.01
C ILE A 54 -7.53 -9.05 21.61
N VAL A 55 -8.81 -8.70 21.45
CA VAL A 55 -9.29 -7.36 21.15
C VAL A 55 -10.04 -6.79 22.36
N GLY A 56 -9.61 -5.62 22.83
CA GLY A 56 -10.17 -4.95 24.00
C GLY A 56 -10.29 -3.44 23.81
N ARG A 57 -10.57 -2.71 24.90
CA ARG A 57 -10.69 -1.24 24.87
C ARG A 57 -9.43 -0.58 24.30
N GLY A 58 -9.62 0.40 23.42
CA GLY A 58 -8.54 1.13 22.77
C GLY A 58 -7.86 0.37 21.62
N ASP A 59 -8.33 -0.84 21.31
CA ASP A 59 -7.87 -1.57 20.12
C ASP A 59 -8.71 -1.23 18.89
N MET A 60 -8.10 -1.39 17.74
CA MET A 60 -8.76 -1.35 16.45
C MET A 60 -8.29 -2.51 15.57
N VAL A 61 -9.18 -2.95 14.71
CA VAL A 61 -8.89 -3.96 13.70
C VAL A 61 -9.02 -3.34 12.32
N VAL A 62 -7.95 -3.40 11.56
CA VAL A 62 -7.95 -3.05 10.14
C VAL A 62 -7.65 -4.31 9.33
N PHE A 63 -8.18 -4.38 8.12
CA PHE A 63 -7.98 -5.56 7.29
C PHE A 63 -7.05 -5.25 6.13
N SER A 64 -6.13 -6.17 5.86
CA SER A 64 -5.36 -6.20 4.61
C SER A 64 -5.98 -7.16 3.62
N SER A 65 -5.81 -6.89 2.33
CA SER A 65 -6.39 -7.70 1.24
C SER A 65 -5.79 -9.11 1.13
N GLY A 66 -4.79 -9.45 1.94
CA GLY A 66 -4.09 -10.74 1.90
C GLY A 66 -3.61 -11.13 0.48
N SER A 67 -2.40 -11.64 0.34
CA SER A 67 -1.88 -12.16 -0.95
C SER A 67 -2.61 -13.44 -1.41
N THR A 68 -3.43 -14.02 -0.56
CA THR A 68 -4.23 -15.25 -0.80
C THR A 68 -5.70 -14.95 -1.13
N GLY A 69 -6.05 -13.67 -1.38
CA GLY A 69 -7.43 -13.26 -1.64
C GLY A 69 -8.35 -13.27 -0.41
N ARG A 70 -7.87 -13.73 0.75
CA ARG A 70 -8.63 -13.68 2.02
C ARG A 70 -8.19 -12.48 2.86
N PRO A 71 -9.16 -11.68 3.37
CA PRO A 71 -8.84 -10.58 4.25
C PRO A 71 -8.15 -11.06 5.54
N ARG A 72 -7.09 -10.36 5.97
CA ARG A 72 -6.43 -10.61 7.25
C ARG A 72 -6.73 -9.49 8.22
N GLY A 73 -7.25 -9.81 9.39
CA GLY A 73 -7.51 -8.85 10.45
C GLY A 73 -6.25 -8.56 11.25
N ILE A 74 -5.84 -7.31 11.26
CA ILE A 74 -4.65 -6.81 11.97
C ILE A 74 -5.10 -6.06 13.20
N VAL A 75 -4.69 -6.53 14.37
CA VAL A 75 -4.99 -5.93 15.66
C VAL A 75 -3.92 -4.91 16.02
N ARG A 76 -4.33 -3.70 16.34
CA ARG A 76 -3.45 -2.65 16.81
C ARG A 76 -4.14 -1.74 17.80
N THR A 77 -3.37 -0.99 18.57
CA THR A 77 -3.94 0.03 19.45
C THR A 77 -4.18 1.33 18.69
N VAL A 78 -5.20 2.08 19.06
CA VAL A 78 -5.36 3.48 18.62
C VAL A 78 -4.11 4.29 18.99
N GLY A 79 -3.51 4.02 20.18
CA GLY A 79 -2.27 4.64 20.62
C GLY A 79 -1.09 4.46 19.66
N SER A 80 -1.00 3.34 18.93
CA SER A 80 0.05 3.13 17.93
C SER A 80 -0.06 4.09 16.74
N TRP A 81 -1.27 4.53 16.40
CA TRP A 81 -1.47 5.58 15.39
C TRP A 81 -1.27 6.98 15.96
N GLN A 82 -1.77 7.23 17.18
CA GLN A 82 -1.58 8.53 17.86
C GLN A 82 -0.10 8.88 18.02
N ALA A 83 0.74 7.88 18.30
CA ALA A 83 2.19 8.07 18.46
C ALA A 83 2.88 8.64 17.21
N SER A 84 2.36 8.37 16.01
CA SER A 84 2.95 8.85 14.73
C SER A 84 2.42 10.21 14.26
N VAL A 85 1.36 10.75 14.89
CA VAL A 85 0.71 12.01 14.45
C VAL A 85 1.69 13.17 14.40
N ALA A 86 2.43 13.41 15.48
CA ALA A 86 3.37 14.54 15.56
C ALA A 86 4.47 14.43 14.49
N SER A 87 5.05 13.25 14.32
CA SER A 87 6.11 13.00 13.35
C SER A 87 5.61 13.19 11.89
N LEU A 88 4.41 12.69 11.57
CA LEU A 88 3.86 12.91 10.24
C LEU A 88 3.51 14.39 10.01
N SER A 89 3.00 15.08 11.02
CA SER A 89 2.70 16.52 10.93
C SER A 89 3.96 17.35 10.69
N GLU A 90 5.07 17.02 11.37
CA GLU A 90 6.36 17.68 11.14
C GLU A 90 6.86 17.49 9.71
N ILE A 91 6.79 16.25 9.19
CA ILE A 91 7.19 15.90 7.82
C ILE A 91 6.30 16.59 6.78
N THR A 92 5.00 16.50 6.95
CA THR A 92 4.02 16.96 5.97
C THR A 92 3.70 18.44 6.11
N ARG A 93 3.84 18.99 7.31
CA ARG A 93 3.40 20.34 7.71
C ARG A 93 1.88 20.55 7.62
N ILE A 94 1.12 19.46 7.68
CA ILE A 94 -0.35 19.52 7.74
C ILE A 94 -0.77 20.11 9.07
N THR A 95 -1.68 21.08 9.02
CA THR A 95 -2.22 21.82 10.16
C THR A 95 -3.74 21.84 10.15
N GLY A 96 -4.37 22.40 11.17
CA GLY A 96 -5.83 22.58 11.24
C GLY A 96 -6.42 23.50 10.16
N GLN A 97 -5.60 24.18 9.36
CA GLN A 97 -6.05 25.01 8.24
C GLN A 97 -6.20 24.21 6.93
N ASP A 98 -5.70 22.98 6.91
CA ASP A 98 -5.67 22.18 5.70
C ASP A 98 -6.99 21.42 5.47
N ARG A 99 -7.23 21.12 4.21
CA ARG A 99 -8.32 20.28 3.73
C ARG A 99 -7.71 19.08 3.02
N VAL A 100 -7.82 17.93 3.66
CA VAL A 100 -7.10 16.71 3.27
C VAL A 100 -8.04 15.80 2.48
N TRP A 101 -7.84 15.69 1.17
CA TRP A 101 -8.64 14.79 0.34
C TRP A 101 -8.07 13.37 0.34
N LEU A 102 -8.98 12.43 0.52
CA LEU A 102 -8.76 10.98 0.61
C LEU A 102 -9.54 10.34 -0.56
N PRO A 103 -8.92 10.19 -1.75
CA PRO A 103 -9.59 9.68 -2.96
C PRO A 103 -9.83 8.17 -2.94
N GLY A 104 -9.54 7.50 -1.85
CA GLY A 104 -9.78 6.08 -1.66
C GLY A 104 -10.62 5.76 -0.43
N PRO A 105 -11.08 4.50 -0.32
CA PRO A 105 -12.03 4.10 0.69
C PRO A 105 -11.41 3.97 2.08
N LEU A 106 -12.14 4.36 3.12
CA LEU A 106 -11.68 4.31 4.51
C LEU A 106 -11.56 2.90 5.11
N TRP A 107 -12.04 1.85 4.45
CA TRP A 107 -11.69 0.49 4.84
C TRP A 107 -10.27 0.07 4.40
N SER A 108 -9.58 0.90 3.63
CA SER A 108 -8.14 0.81 3.47
C SER A 108 -7.44 1.55 4.62
N SER A 109 -6.54 0.87 5.34
CA SER A 109 -5.81 1.43 6.48
C SER A 109 -5.03 2.71 6.14
N LEU A 110 -4.57 2.86 4.89
CA LEU A 110 -3.87 4.05 4.40
C LEU A 110 -4.79 5.28 4.45
N PHE A 111 -5.99 5.18 3.84
CA PHE A 111 -6.92 6.30 3.79
C PHE A 111 -7.60 6.55 5.15
N LEU A 112 -7.85 5.49 5.92
CA LEU A 112 -8.37 5.62 7.28
C LEU A 112 -7.37 6.36 8.18
N TYR A 113 -6.08 6.03 8.07
CA TYR A 113 -5.04 6.76 8.79
C TYR A 113 -4.95 8.22 8.33
N GLY A 114 -5.05 8.49 7.03
CA GLY A 114 -5.09 9.87 6.52
C GLY A 114 -6.22 10.69 7.10
N ALA A 115 -7.44 10.12 7.20
CA ALA A 115 -8.58 10.75 7.85
C ALA A 115 -8.36 10.96 9.36
N PHE A 116 -7.82 9.93 10.03
CA PHE A 116 -7.46 9.99 11.45
C PHE A 116 -6.44 11.10 11.71
N HIS A 117 -5.35 11.16 10.92
CA HIS A 117 -4.32 12.20 11.07
C HIS A 117 -4.90 13.60 10.85
N ALA A 118 -5.68 13.81 9.78
CA ALA A 118 -6.33 15.08 9.50
C ALA A 118 -7.18 15.54 10.71
N ALA A 119 -8.06 14.68 11.23
CA ALA A 119 -8.89 15.01 12.37
C ALA A 119 -8.07 15.23 13.64
N ALA A 120 -6.99 14.47 13.87
CA ALA A 120 -6.13 14.61 15.05
C ALA A 120 -5.40 15.96 15.10
N VAL A 121 -5.06 16.55 13.95
CA VAL A 121 -4.43 17.87 13.86
C VAL A 121 -5.42 19.02 13.66
N GLY A 122 -6.73 18.72 13.64
CA GLY A 122 -7.80 19.69 13.43
C GLY A 122 -8.01 20.10 11.96
N ALA A 123 -7.35 19.41 11.00
CA ALA A 123 -7.62 19.57 9.56
C ALA A 123 -8.96 18.94 9.18
N GLN A 124 -9.53 19.38 8.06
CA GLN A 124 -10.79 18.84 7.57
C GLN A 124 -10.55 17.70 6.57
N PRO A 125 -10.96 16.46 6.85
CA PRO A 125 -10.93 15.41 5.86
C PRO A 125 -12.04 15.61 4.81
N ILE A 126 -11.71 15.40 3.53
CA ILE A 126 -12.63 15.31 2.41
C ILE A 126 -12.59 13.87 1.91
N PHE A 127 -13.71 13.21 1.84
CA PHE A 127 -13.78 11.78 1.54
C PHE A 127 -14.05 11.50 0.06
N GLN A 128 -13.74 10.29 -0.36
CA GLN A 128 -14.09 9.78 -1.68
C GLN A 128 -15.60 10.04 -1.96
N GLY A 129 -15.90 10.56 -3.14
CA GLY A 129 -17.27 10.93 -3.54
C GLY A 129 -17.68 12.36 -3.19
N GLN A 130 -16.91 13.07 -2.37
CA GLN A 130 -17.10 14.51 -2.12
C GLN A 130 -16.29 15.36 -3.12
N ASP A 131 -16.68 16.64 -3.30
CA ASP A 131 -15.95 17.57 -4.15
C ASP A 131 -14.63 18.01 -3.51
N PRO A 132 -13.47 17.75 -4.14
CA PRO A 132 -12.16 18.12 -3.61
C PRO A 132 -11.67 19.51 -4.06
N ALA A 133 -12.50 20.36 -4.64
CA ALA A 133 -12.07 21.67 -5.19
C ALA A 133 -11.31 22.54 -4.18
N ASP A 134 -11.63 22.41 -2.89
CA ASP A 134 -10.96 23.12 -1.81
C ASP A 134 -9.81 22.35 -1.14
N ALA A 135 -9.46 21.16 -1.63
CA ALA A 135 -8.38 20.37 -1.06
C ALA A 135 -7.03 21.10 -1.18
N THR A 136 -6.28 21.12 -0.08
CA THR A 136 -4.91 21.65 -0.03
C THR A 136 -3.88 20.52 0.00
N VAL A 137 -4.31 19.34 0.46
CA VAL A 137 -3.48 18.14 0.61
C VAL A 137 -4.20 16.94 0.04
N LEU A 138 -3.45 16.04 -0.59
CA LEU A 138 -3.90 14.72 -1.04
C LEU A 138 -3.19 13.61 -0.27
N HIS A 139 -3.93 12.58 0.15
CA HIS A 139 -3.35 11.25 0.40
C HIS A 139 -3.67 10.37 -0.79
N ALA A 140 -2.67 9.79 -1.44
CA ALA A 140 -2.87 9.04 -2.67
C ALA A 140 -2.03 7.75 -2.70
N VAL A 141 -2.41 6.84 -3.57
CA VAL A 141 -1.58 5.72 -4.00
C VAL A 141 -1.06 5.97 -5.42
N PRO A 142 0.10 5.43 -5.81
CA PRO A 142 0.73 5.74 -7.10
C PRO A 142 -0.19 5.60 -8.31
N VAL A 143 -1.04 4.57 -8.33
CA VAL A 143 -2.00 4.33 -9.44
C VAL A 143 -3.00 5.47 -9.64
N GLN A 144 -3.26 6.28 -8.62
CA GLN A 144 -4.20 7.41 -8.71
C GLN A 144 -3.55 8.68 -9.25
N ILE A 145 -2.21 8.79 -9.22
CA ILE A 145 -1.48 10.04 -9.48
C ILE A 145 -1.77 10.59 -10.88
N SER A 146 -1.78 9.76 -11.92
CA SER A 146 -2.06 10.25 -13.29
C SER A 146 -3.44 10.90 -13.38
N GLY A 147 -4.50 10.23 -12.91
CA GLY A 147 -5.85 10.80 -12.92
C GLY A 147 -6.02 12.04 -12.02
N LEU A 148 -5.25 12.13 -10.92
CA LEU A 148 -5.24 13.31 -10.06
C LEU A 148 -4.58 14.50 -10.77
N LEU A 149 -3.51 14.29 -11.51
CA LEU A 149 -2.84 15.30 -12.32
C LEU A 149 -3.74 15.78 -13.48
N ASP A 150 -4.39 14.87 -14.19
CA ASP A 150 -5.34 15.22 -15.26
C ASP A 150 -6.50 16.05 -14.70
N ARG A 151 -6.97 15.74 -13.49
CA ARG A 151 -7.97 16.58 -12.79
C ARG A 151 -7.43 17.96 -12.41
N ALA A 152 -6.17 18.05 -11.98
CA ALA A 152 -5.53 19.33 -11.66
C ALA A 152 -5.36 20.20 -12.91
N ASP A 153 -4.92 19.61 -14.03
CA ASP A 153 -4.79 20.29 -15.32
C ASP A 153 -6.15 20.84 -15.81
N ALA A 154 -7.24 20.14 -15.51
CA ALA A 154 -8.60 20.62 -15.75
C ALA A 154 -9.12 21.66 -14.74
N GLY A 155 -8.27 22.12 -13.81
CA GLY A 155 -8.63 23.12 -12.79
C GLY A 155 -9.44 22.57 -11.61
N GLY A 156 -9.58 21.26 -11.48
CA GLY A 156 -10.38 20.62 -10.43
C GLY A 156 -9.66 20.48 -9.06
N LEU A 157 -8.35 20.84 -8.99
CA LEU A 157 -7.55 20.79 -7.78
C LEU A 157 -6.66 22.06 -7.63
N PRO A 158 -7.24 23.27 -7.66
CA PRO A 158 -6.45 24.50 -7.81
C PRO A 158 -5.65 24.89 -6.55
N ARG A 159 -5.93 24.28 -5.40
CA ARG A 159 -5.31 24.63 -4.10
C ARG A 159 -4.35 23.56 -3.59
N VAL A 160 -4.21 22.45 -4.28
CA VAL A 160 -3.33 21.37 -3.83
C VAL A 160 -1.88 21.82 -3.88
N ALA A 161 -1.21 21.72 -2.75
CA ALA A 161 0.21 22.05 -2.59
C ALA A 161 1.05 20.85 -2.10
N LEU A 162 0.40 19.80 -1.59
CA LEU A 162 1.05 18.62 -1.05
C LEU A 162 0.32 17.34 -1.48
N VAL A 163 1.08 16.34 -1.89
CA VAL A 163 0.61 14.97 -2.01
C VAL A 163 1.43 14.04 -1.14
N VAL A 164 0.76 13.28 -0.28
CA VAL A 164 1.33 12.20 0.53
C VAL A 164 1.04 10.89 -0.16
N VAL A 165 2.07 10.16 -0.57
CA VAL A 165 1.96 8.95 -1.38
C VAL A 165 2.50 7.75 -0.63
N ALA A 166 1.77 6.64 -0.67
CA ALA A 166 2.22 5.37 -0.12
C ALA A 166 1.48 4.17 -0.75
N GLY A 167 1.82 2.97 -0.31
CA GLY A 167 1.12 1.73 -0.68
C GLY A 167 1.75 0.97 -1.84
N ASP A 168 2.51 1.62 -2.70
CA ASP A 168 3.30 1.03 -3.77
C ASP A 168 4.46 1.98 -4.13
N HIS A 169 5.35 1.57 -5.02
CA HIS A 169 6.43 2.41 -5.53
C HIS A 169 5.88 3.54 -6.42
N LEU A 170 6.25 4.78 -6.10
CA LEU A 170 5.93 5.93 -6.95
C LEU A 170 6.99 6.07 -8.08
N PRO A 171 6.61 5.91 -9.36
CA PRO A 171 7.53 6.12 -10.47
C PRO A 171 8.12 7.54 -10.48
N THR A 172 9.42 7.66 -10.76
CA THR A 172 10.11 8.95 -10.80
C THR A 172 9.43 9.94 -11.76
N SER A 173 8.92 9.45 -12.89
CA SER A 173 8.18 10.28 -13.85
C SER A 173 6.90 10.86 -13.27
N GLN A 174 6.17 10.09 -12.46
CA GLN A 174 4.96 10.59 -11.79
C GLN A 174 5.31 11.61 -10.69
N ARG A 175 6.39 11.36 -9.92
CA ARG A 175 6.89 12.34 -8.95
C ARG A 175 7.22 13.67 -9.64
N GLN A 176 7.98 13.63 -10.74
CA GLN A 176 8.35 14.83 -11.51
C GLN A 176 7.13 15.57 -12.05
N ARG A 177 6.09 14.86 -12.51
CA ARG A 177 4.83 15.50 -12.93
C ARG A 177 4.11 16.19 -11.76
N CYS A 178 4.08 15.61 -10.57
CA CYS A 178 3.54 16.25 -9.37
C CYS A 178 4.32 17.52 -9.02
N GLU A 179 5.65 17.46 -9.04
CA GLU A 179 6.53 18.60 -8.75
C GLU A 179 6.35 19.72 -9.81
N ALA A 180 6.21 19.36 -11.08
CA ALA A 180 5.92 20.29 -12.16
C ALA A 180 4.54 20.95 -12.03
N ALA A 181 3.55 20.26 -11.45
CA ALA A 181 2.24 20.81 -11.09
C ALA A 181 2.30 21.70 -9.81
N GLY A 182 3.48 21.89 -9.23
CA GLY A 182 3.68 22.71 -8.01
C GLY A 182 3.38 21.94 -6.71
N TRP A 183 3.19 20.64 -6.75
CA TRP A 183 2.93 19.83 -5.56
C TRP A 183 4.22 19.37 -4.91
N ARG A 184 4.37 19.58 -3.61
CA ARG A 184 5.37 18.87 -2.81
C ARG A 184 4.95 17.41 -2.68
N VAL A 185 5.89 16.48 -2.86
CA VAL A 185 5.64 15.05 -2.77
C VAL A 185 6.31 14.49 -1.52
N VAL A 186 5.53 13.98 -0.59
CA VAL A 186 6.00 13.18 0.55
C VAL A 186 5.62 11.73 0.28
N GLU A 187 6.61 10.88 0.20
CA GLU A 187 6.41 9.44 0.01
C GLU A 187 6.84 8.70 1.27
N TYR A 188 6.05 7.73 1.71
CA TYR A 188 6.44 6.85 2.80
C TYR A 188 6.25 5.38 2.46
N TYR A 189 7.15 4.56 2.98
CA TYR A 189 7.05 3.11 2.98
C TYR A 189 6.51 2.63 4.33
N GLY A 190 5.64 1.64 4.26
CA GLY A 190 5.06 0.98 5.42
C GLY A 190 4.11 -0.15 5.04
N ALA A 191 3.59 -0.81 6.04
CA ALA A 191 2.58 -1.86 5.92
C ALA A 191 1.50 -1.66 6.98
N ALA A 192 0.33 -2.26 6.78
CA ALA A 192 -0.75 -2.17 7.77
C ALA A 192 -0.32 -2.71 9.13
N GLU A 193 0.62 -3.66 9.16
CA GLU A 193 1.21 -4.25 10.35
C GLU A 193 2.32 -3.39 10.97
N LEU A 194 3.14 -2.73 10.14
CA LEU A 194 4.31 -1.95 10.59
C LEU A 194 4.00 -0.46 10.78
N SER A 195 2.90 0.05 10.19
CA SER A 195 2.62 1.47 10.04
C SER A 195 3.70 2.18 9.21
N PHE A 196 4.18 3.33 9.63
CA PHE A 196 5.29 4.03 8.99
C PHE A 196 6.61 3.35 9.30
N VAL A 197 7.43 3.13 8.28
CA VAL A 197 8.78 2.58 8.42
C VAL A 197 9.83 3.56 7.92
N ALA A 198 9.66 4.07 6.71
CA ALA A 198 10.61 4.98 6.08
C ALA A 198 9.87 6.02 5.22
N TRP A 199 10.51 7.15 4.95
CA TRP A 199 9.93 8.25 4.19
C TRP A 199 10.97 9.01 3.37
N ARG A 200 10.51 9.76 2.36
CA ARG A 200 11.31 10.70 1.59
C ARG A 200 10.45 11.85 1.05
N ASP A 201 11.03 13.00 0.86
CA ASP A 201 10.41 14.14 0.17
C ASP A 201 11.21 14.61 -1.07
N ARG A 202 12.29 13.90 -1.39
CA ARG A 202 13.14 14.09 -2.58
C ARG A 202 13.28 12.79 -3.35
N ASN A 203 13.86 12.85 -4.52
CA ASN A 203 14.14 11.68 -5.34
C ASN A 203 15.47 11.00 -4.89
N GLU A 204 15.55 10.71 -3.60
CA GLU A 204 16.65 10.03 -2.92
C GLU A 204 16.11 8.72 -2.30
N GLY A 205 16.99 7.87 -1.77
CA GLY A 205 16.57 6.70 -1.01
C GLY A 205 15.77 7.08 0.24
N PHE A 206 14.97 6.16 0.74
CA PHE A 206 14.18 6.40 1.93
C PHE A 206 15.05 6.55 3.18
N GLY A 207 14.78 7.56 4.00
CA GLY A 207 15.27 7.65 5.37
C GLY A 207 14.30 7.00 6.36
N ALA A 208 14.78 6.59 7.54
CA ALA A 208 13.91 6.06 8.58
C ALA A 208 12.86 7.11 8.99
N PHE A 209 11.60 6.66 9.17
CA PHE A 209 10.56 7.53 9.72
C PHE A 209 10.92 7.87 11.19
N PRO A 210 10.66 9.10 11.70
CA PRO A 210 10.99 9.45 13.07
C PRO A 210 10.44 8.47 14.09
N GLY A 211 11.27 8.03 15.02
CA GLY A 211 10.92 7.03 16.03
C GLY A 211 11.00 5.57 15.54
N VAL A 212 11.42 5.34 14.30
CA VAL A 212 11.61 3.99 13.74
C VAL A 212 13.10 3.66 13.68
N GLN A 213 13.45 2.49 14.14
CA GLN A 213 14.74 1.85 13.91
C GLN A 213 14.57 0.80 12.81
N ILE A 214 15.51 0.76 11.87
CA ILE A 214 15.51 -0.17 10.74
C ILE A 214 16.76 -1.02 10.81
N GLU A 215 16.61 -2.32 10.59
CA GLU A 215 17.68 -3.30 10.48
C GLU A 215 17.43 -4.18 9.25
N LEU A 216 18.48 -4.50 8.51
CA LEU A 216 18.42 -5.49 7.44
C LEU A 216 19.05 -6.80 7.94
N ARG A 217 18.25 -7.85 8.02
CA ARG A 217 18.69 -9.21 8.37
C ARG A 217 18.61 -10.08 7.13
N GLU A 218 19.77 -10.44 6.59
CA GLU A 218 19.85 -11.22 5.33
C GLU A 218 19.02 -10.58 4.19
N GLY A 219 19.06 -9.25 4.07
CA GLY A 219 18.29 -8.51 3.09
C GLY A 219 16.81 -8.28 3.45
N THR A 220 16.29 -8.94 4.47
CA THR A 220 14.93 -8.72 4.97
C THR A 220 14.88 -7.49 5.86
N LEU A 221 13.92 -6.60 5.60
CA LEU A 221 13.69 -5.40 6.39
C LEU A 221 12.97 -5.75 7.70
N TRP A 222 13.57 -5.30 8.79
CA TRP A 222 13.01 -5.32 10.14
C TRP A 222 12.87 -3.90 10.67
N ALA A 223 11.77 -3.62 11.33
CA ALA A 223 11.49 -2.32 11.94
C ALA A 223 11.14 -2.48 13.41
N ARG A 224 11.62 -1.55 14.24
CA ARG A 224 11.22 -1.41 15.64
C ARG A 224 10.72 -0.01 15.89
N SER A 225 9.48 0.13 16.37
CA SER A 225 8.84 1.43 16.58
C SER A 225 7.66 1.32 17.54
N PRO A 226 7.17 2.45 18.10
CA PRO A 226 5.92 2.48 18.84
C PRO A 226 4.66 2.34 17.93
N TYR A 227 4.85 2.22 16.62
CA TYR A 227 3.78 2.23 15.62
C TYR A 227 3.31 0.84 15.20
N LEU A 228 3.95 -0.22 15.68
CA LEU A 228 3.69 -1.59 15.26
C LEU A 228 2.28 -2.08 15.64
N ALA A 229 1.73 -2.98 14.84
CA ALA A 229 0.56 -3.77 15.21
C ALA A 229 0.90 -4.74 16.35
N ARG A 230 -0.14 -5.24 17.03
CA ARG A 230 0.00 -6.27 18.06
C ARG A 230 0.08 -7.68 17.47
N GLY A 231 -0.48 -7.89 16.29
CA GLY A 231 -0.55 -9.18 15.61
C GLY A 231 -1.80 -9.29 14.75
N TYR A 232 -2.13 -10.51 14.37
CA TYR A 232 -3.36 -10.83 13.66
C TYR A 232 -4.49 -11.21 14.62
N LEU A 233 -5.74 -11.19 14.13
CA LEU A 233 -6.93 -11.61 14.89
C LEU A 233 -6.84 -13.07 15.37
N SER A 234 -6.24 -13.94 14.57
CA SER A 234 -6.04 -15.35 14.90
C SER A 234 -4.55 -15.68 14.97
N ALA A 235 -4.14 -16.41 16.00
CA ALA A 235 -2.77 -16.95 16.11
C ALA A 235 -2.44 -17.98 15.01
N HIS A 236 -3.47 -18.49 14.31
CA HIS A 236 -3.34 -19.46 13.20
C HIS A 236 -3.41 -18.78 11.82
N GLU A 237 -3.48 -17.45 11.78
CA GLU A 237 -3.38 -16.73 10.50
C GLU A 237 -1.94 -16.77 10.00
N ASP A 238 -1.70 -17.55 8.95
CA ASP A 238 -0.44 -17.56 8.21
C ASP A 238 -0.28 -16.22 7.46
N GLY A 239 0.31 -15.24 8.14
CA GLY A 239 0.62 -13.92 7.61
C GLY A 239 2.12 -13.66 7.62
N PRO A 240 2.59 -12.69 6.84
CA PRO A 240 4.01 -12.35 6.78
C PRO A 240 4.51 -11.59 8.02
N PHE A 241 3.61 -11.17 8.92
CA PHE A 241 4.00 -10.40 10.10
C PHE A 241 4.65 -11.30 11.14
N TRP A 242 5.87 -10.94 11.47
CA TRP A 242 6.64 -11.57 12.52
C TRP A 242 7.13 -10.50 13.49
N LEU A 243 6.99 -10.74 14.79
CA LEU A 243 7.47 -9.88 15.87
C LEU A 243 8.39 -10.71 16.77
N ASP A 244 9.66 -10.27 16.89
CA ASP A 244 10.61 -10.95 17.77
C ASP A 244 10.49 -10.47 19.24
N PRO A 245 11.08 -11.22 20.21
CA PRO A 245 11.03 -10.84 21.62
C PRO A 245 11.73 -9.51 21.95
N GLN A 246 12.57 -8.98 21.06
CA GLN A 246 13.26 -7.70 21.20
C GLN A 246 12.44 -6.53 20.65
N GLY A 247 11.23 -6.79 20.11
CA GLY A 247 10.32 -5.80 19.57
C GLY A 247 10.62 -5.39 18.13
N TRP A 248 11.43 -6.15 17.39
CA TRP A 248 11.60 -5.99 15.96
C TRP A 248 10.54 -6.75 15.20
N ALA A 249 9.96 -6.11 14.21
CA ALA A 249 8.93 -6.70 13.36
C ALA A 249 9.29 -6.64 11.88
N THR A 250 8.82 -7.63 11.14
CA THR A 250 8.94 -7.68 9.68
C THR A 250 7.63 -8.17 9.06
N VAL A 251 7.45 -7.88 7.78
CA VAL A 251 6.42 -8.47 6.91
C VAL A 251 7.07 -9.22 5.73
N GLY A 252 8.37 -9.52 5.84
CA GLY A 252 9.14 -10.24 4.83
C GLY A 252 9.48 -9.40 3.59
N ASP A 253 9.37 -8.08 3.67
CA ASP A 253 9.80 -7.21 2.58
C ASP A 253 11.33 -7.17 2.55
N LEU A 254 11.90 -7.31 1.35
CA LEU A 254 13.34 -7.19 1.11
C LEU A 254 13.71 -5.74 0.83
N ALA A 255 14.87 -5.34 1.31
CA ALA A 255 15.39 -3.99 1.09
C ALA A 255 16.91 -4.00 0.99
N GLU A 256 17.47 -2.97 0.40
CA GLU A 256 18.89 -2.72 0.29
C GLU A 256 19.21 -1.25 0.60
N VAL A 257 20.47 -0.98 0.92
CA VAL A 257 20.95 0.40 1.10
C VAL A 257 21.66 0.82 -0.19
N VAL A 258 21.13 1.86 -0.85
CA VAL A 258 21.68 2.41 -2.09
C VAL A 258 21.95 3.90 -1.85
N ASP A 259 23.17 4.35 -2.07
CA ASP A 259 23.61 5.75 -1.90
C ASP A 259 23.25 6.34 -0.52
N GLY A 260 23.31 5.50 0.52
CA GLY A 260 22.99 5.89 1.90
C GLY A 260 21.50 5.96 2.26
N GLY A 261 20.61 5.65 1.33
CA GLY A 261 19.17 5.55 1.54
C GLY A 261 18.67 4.11 1.43
N LEU A 262 17.51 3.84 2.01
CA LEU A 262 16.84 2.55 1.91
C LEU A 262 16.04 2.45 0.61
N GLU A 263 16.19 1.37 -0.12
CA GLU A 263 15.36 0.99 -1.26
C GLU A 263 14.64 -0.33 -0.96
N VAL A 264 13.32 -0.32 -1.00
CA VAL A 264 12.50 -1.53 -0.82
C VAL A 264 12.40 -2.27 -2.14
N VAL A 265 12.87 -3.50 -2.15
CA VAL A 265 12.98 -4.32 -3.37
C VAL A 265 11.67 -5.05 -3.68
N GLY A 266 10.98 -5.56 -2.66
CA GLY A 266 9.74 -6.34 -2.80
C GLY A 266 9.65 -7.44 -1.75
N ARG A 267 8.72 -8.38 -1.94
CA ARG A 267 8.56 -9.52 -1.03
C ARG A 267 9.24 -10.77 -1.55
N GLY A 268 10.04 -11.41 -0.73
CA GLY A 268 10.72 -12.66 -1.08
C GLY A 268 9.77 -13.82 -1.42
N ASN A 269 8.50 -13.76 -1.00
CA ASN A 269 7.47 -14.76 -1.30
C ASN A 269 6.81 -14.61 -2.69
N THR A 270 7.16 -13.58 -3.46
CA THR A 270 6.72 -13.37 -4.86
C THR A 270 7.78 -13.81 -5.86
N ALA A 271 8.76 -14.57 -5.40
CA ALA A 271 9.82 -15.07 -6.24
C ALA A 271 9.33 -16.15 -7.22
N VAL A 272 9.76 -16.07 -8.46
CA VAL A 272 9.52 -17.06 -9.51
C VAL A 272 10.79 -17.86 -9.76
N THR A 273 10.72 -19.18 -9.67
CA THR A 273 11.87 -20.04 -10.00
C THR A 273 11.85 -20.41 -11.47
N THR A 274 12.86 -19.93 -12.22
CA THR A 274 13.04 -20.20 -13.64
C THR A 274 14.42 -20.79 -13.94
N GLY A 275 14.49 -22.01 -14.46
CA GLY A 275 15.74 -22.68 -14.79
C GLY A 275 16.70 -22.84 -13.59
N GLY A 276 16.17 -23.01 -12.37
CA GLY A 276 16.94 -23.14 -11.14
C GLY A 276 17.37 -21.80 -10.51
N HIS A 277 16.97 -20.67 -11.10
CA HIS A 277 17.21 -19.33 -10.55
C HIS A 277 15.96 -18.75 -9.94
N THR A 278 16.08 -18.17 -8.76
CA THR A 278 15.01 -17.42 -8.10
C THR A 278 15.03 -15.97 -8.58
N VAL A 279 13.90 -15.47 -9.08
CA VAL A 279 13.72 -14.11 -9.58
C VAL A 279 12.64 -13.41 -8.74
N ILE A 280 12.97 -12.27 -8.19
CA ILE A 280 12.02 -11.39 -7.49
C ILE A 280 11.28 -10.59 -8.57
N VAL A 281 9.99 -10.85 -8.74
CA VAL A 281 9.22 -10.27 -9.86
C VAL A 281 9.08 -8.74 -9.72
N GLU A 282 9.06 -8.23 -8.51
CA GLU A 282 8.98 -6.79 -8.24
C GLU A 282 10.19 -6.01 -8.77
N GLU A 283 11.37 -6.61 -8.81
CA GLU A 283 12.55 -5.97 -9.43
C GLU A 283 12.35 -5.77 -10.93
N VAL A 284 11.77 -6.77 -11.59
CA VAL A 284 11.46 -6.70 -13.03
C VAL A 284 10.36 -5.67 -13.28
N GLU A 285 9.29 -5.66 -12.48
CA GLU A 285 8.21 -4.67 -12.54
C GLU A 285 8.74 -3.25 -12.36
N ARG A 286 9.61 -3.04 -11.37
CA ARG A 286 10.23 -1.74 -11.11
C ARG A 286 11.07 -1.26 -12.30
N ALA A 287 11.84 -2.16 -12.91
CA ALA A 287 12.62 -1.83 -14.10
C ALA A 287 11.72 -1.43 -15.28
N LEU A 288 10.59 -2.14 -15.46
CA LEU A 288 9.64 -1.84 -16.52
C LEU A 288 8.93 -0.49 -16.27
N ARG A 289 8.49 -0.20 -15.05
CA ARG A 289 7.80 1.06 -14.70
C ARG A 289 8.68 2.31 -14.85
N ARG A 290 10.01 2.16 -14.92
CA ARG A 290 10.94 3.28 -15.18
C ARG A 290 10.98 3.69 -16.66
N LEU A 291 10.37 2.91 -17.55
CA LEU A 291 10.45 3.17 -18.98
C LEU A 291 9.41 4.21 -19.43
N PRO A 292 9.79 5.09 -20.37
CA PRO A 292 8.84 5.96 -21.03
C PRO A 292 7.73 5.14 -21.69
N GLY A 293 6.47 5.56 -21.51
CA GLY A 293 5.31 4.90 -22.05
C GLY A 293 4.84 3.67 -21.30
N VAL A 294 5.46 3.29 -20.17
CA VAL A 294 4.92 2.32 -19.21
C VAL A 294 4.23 3.06 -18.08
N GLU A 295 2.94 2.84 -17.95
CA GLU A 295 2.11 3.38 -16.88
C GLU A 295 2.07 2.43 -15.68
N ASP A 296 2.03 1.13 -15.96
CA ASP A 296 2.05 0.08 -14.96
C ASP A 296 2.62 -1.23 -15.53
N ALA A 297 3.09 -2.13 -14.65
CA ALA A 297 3.60 -3.42 -15.02
C ALA A 297 3.37 -4.46 -13.92
N GLY A 298 2.92 -5.65 -14.30
CA GLY A 298 2.80 -6.82 -13.45
C GLY A 298 3.57 -8.00 -14.05
N VAL A 299 4.33 -8.73 -13.22
CA VAL A 299 5.14 -9.87 -13.66
C VAL A 299 4.73 -11.11 -12.88
N LEU A 300 4.63 -12.24 -13.58
CA LEU A 300 4.30 -13.53 -12.98
C LEU A 300 5.05 -14.67 -13.65
N GLY A 301 5.14 -15.80 -12.96
CA GLY A 301 5.64 -17.06 -13.51
C GLY A 301 4.56 -17.79 -14.27
N LEU A 302 4.86 -18.23 -15.49
CA LEU A 302 4.01 -19.13 -16.26
C LEU A 302 4.67 -20.50 -16.37
N PRO A 303 3.91 -21.61 -16.26
CA PRO A 303 4.43 -22.95 -16.44
C PRO A 303 5.20 -23.12 -17.76
N HIS A 304 6.35 -23.78 -17.68
CA HIS A 304 7.19 -24.10 -18.84
C HIS A 304 7.83 -25.48 -18.68
N THR A 305 7.69 -26.32 -19.69
CA THR A 305 8.05 -27.74 -19.62
C THR A 305 9.51 -28.03 -19.30
N ARG A 306 10.44 -27.15 -19.70
CA ARG A 306 11.89 -27.37 -19.51
C ARG A 306 12.50 -26.54 -18.37
N LEU A 307 11.88 -25.41 -17.98
CA LEU A 307 12.44 -24.47 -17.03
C LEU A 307 11.62 -24.37 -15.72
N GLY A 308 10.60 -25.21 -15.58
CA GLY A 308 9.62 -25.12 -14.50
C GLY A 308 8.67 -23.93 -14.72
N GLN A 309 9.20 -22.71 -14.68
CA GLN A 309 8.46 -21.49 -14.98
C GLN A 309 9.28 -20.58 -15.91
N VAL A 310 8.59 -19.65 -16.61
CA VAL A 310 9.18 -18.51 -17.31
C VAL A 310 8.41 -17.25 -16.95
N LEU A 311 9.11 -16.11 -16.92
CA LEU A 311 8.46 -14.85 -16.62
C LEU A 311 7.57 -14.38 -17.78
N ALA A 312 6.38 -13.90 -17.44
CA ALA A 312 5.51 -13.12 -18.29
C ALA A 312 5.34 -11.73 -17.69
N ALA A 313 5.39 -10.70 -18.52
CA ALA A 313 5.09 -9.33 -18.13
C ALA A 313 3.77 -8.89 -18.78
N VAL A 314 2.88 -8.32 -17.99
CA VAL A 314 1.68 -7.60 -18.45
C VAL A 314 1.95 -6.12 -18.25
N VAL A 315 1.90 -5.34 -19.31
CA VAL A 315 2.25 -3.93 -19.34
C VAL A 315 1.02 -3.10 -19.65
N VAL A 316 0.84 -2.01 -18.95
CA VAL A 316 -0.15 -0.96 -19.22
C VAL A 316 0.60 0.24 -19.78
N GLY A 317 0.07 0.86 -20.82
CA GLY A 317 0.65 2.02 -21.48
C GLY A 317 0.99 1.78 -22.95
N SER A 318 1.70 2.74 -23.54
CA SER A 318 2.01 2.78 -25.00
C SER A 318 3.40 2.30 -25.37
N ALA A 319 4.18 1.77 -24.42
CA ALA A 319 5.54 1.31 -24.67
C ALA A 319 5.58 0.14 -25.64
N ALA A 320 6.40 0.25 -26.68
CA ALA A 320 6.56 -0.82 -27.68
C ALA A 320 7.40 -1.98 -27.12
N ASP A 321 7.04 -3.21 -27.50
CA ASP A 321 7.74 -4.45 -27.09
C ASP A 321 9.27 -4.39 -27.30
N ALA A 322 9.74 -3.74 -28.35
CA ALA A 322 11.17 -3.59 -28.60
C ALA A 322 11.88 -2.77 -27.50
N SER A 323 11.25 -1.69 -27.05
CA SER A 323 11.76 -0.85 -25.95
C SER A 323 11.75 -1.60 -24.62
N LEU A 324 10.66 -2.36 -24.37
CA LEU A 324 10.54 -3.19 -23.17
C LEU A 324 11.65 -4.26 -23.11
N ARG A 325 11.88 -4.97 -24.23
CA ARG A 325 12.96 -5.98 -24.33
C ARG A 325 14.34 -5.37 -24.17
N ALA A 326 14.60 -4.19 -24.76
CA ALA A 326 15.87 -3.49 -24.62
C ALA A 326 16.17 -3.10 -23.17
N ALA A 327 15.17 -2.64 -22.45
CA ALA A 327 15.32 -2.24 -21.05
C ALA A 327 15.70 -3.38 -20.11
N VAL A 328 15.11 -4.56 -20.29
CA VAL A 328 15.46 -5.73 -19.49
C VAL A 328 16.70 -6.46 -19.99
N ALA A 329 17.29 -6.05 -21.11
CA ALA A 329 18.47 -6.70 -21.67
C ALA A 329 19.70 -6.63 -20.77
N ALA A 330 19.80 -5.62 -19.90
CA ALA A 330 20.85 -5.49 -18.89
C ALA A 330 20.64 -6.39 -17.68
N MET A 331 19.43 -6.90 -17.47
CA MET A 331 19.11 -7.80 -16.36
C MET A 331 19.69 -9.20 -16.62
N PRO A 332 19.90 -10.01 -15.56
CA PRO A 332 20.26 -11.43 -15.71
C PRO A 332 19.24 -12.17 -16.59
N ALA A 333 19.70 -13.08 -17.42
CA ALA A 333 18.84 -13.80 -18.37
C ALA A 333 17.58 -14.46 -17.74
N PRO A 334 17.64 -15.04 -16.55
CA PRO A 334 16.46 -15.56 -15.84
C PRO A 334 15.39 -14.49 -15.52
N SER A 335 15.82 -13.24 -15.26
CA SER A 335 14.95 -12.12 -14.90
C SER A 335 14.29 -11.45 -16.09
N ARG A 336 14.59 -11.89 -17.33
CA ARG A 336 14.00 -11.31 -18.55
C ARG A 336 12.68 -11.97 -18.89
N PRO A 337 11.55 -11.23 -18.96
CA PRO A 337 10.28 -11.79 -19.37
C PRO A 337 10.37 -12.40 -20.78
N ARG A 338 9.87 -13.62 -20.92
CA ARG A 338 9.78 -14.33 -22.21
C ARG A 338 8.43 -14.17 -22.89
N ARG A 339 7.44 -13.68 -22.17
CA ARG A 339 6.10 -13.37 -22.66
C ARG A 339 5.76 -11.94 -22.33
N TRP A 340 5.25 -11.22 -23.31
CA TRP A 340 4.84 -9.83 -23.21
C TRP A 340 3.37 -9.74 -23.57
N LEU A 341 2.58 -9.10 -22.73
CA LEU A 341 1.15 -8.89 -22.91
C LEU A 341 0.84 -7.43 -22.58
N HIS A 342 -0.14 -6.86 -23.25
CA HIS A 342 -0.61 -5.50 -23.00
C HIS A 342 -2.03 -5.55 -22.48
N ALA A 343 -2.33 -4.73 -21.48
CA ALA A 343 -3.64 -4.59 -20.88
C ALA A 343 -3.99 -3.11 -20.74
N GLU A 344 -5.28 -2.81 -20.66
CA GLU A 344 -5.76 -1.45 -20.37
C GLU A 344 -5.54 -1.10 -18.89
N ALA A 345 -5.63 -2.08 -17.99
CA ALA A 345 -5.39 -1.93 -16.56
C ALA A 345 -4.94 -3.25 -15.93
N LEU A 346 -4.21 -3.16 -14.82
CA LEU A 346 -3.90 -4.30 -13.95
C LEU A 346 -4.93 -4.40 -12.81
N PRO A 347 -5.22 -5.63 -12.33
CA PRO A 347 -6.09 -5.82 -11.18
C PRO A 347 -5.44 -5.25 -9.91
N ARG A 348 -6.16 -4.39 -9.17
CA ARG A 348 -5.65 -3.75 -7.96
C ARG A 348 -6.64 -3.81 -6.82
N THR A 349 -6.12 -3.83 -5.59
CA THR A 349 -6.93 -3.66 -4.38
C THR A 349 -7.42 -2.22 -4.27
N PRO A 350 -8.44 -1.95 -3.43
CA PRO A 350 -8.85 -0.57 -3.11
C PRO A 350 -7.71 0.30 -2.57
N GLY A 351 -6.72 -0.29 -1.93
CA GLY A 351 -5.49 0.39 -1.47
C GLY A 351 -4.41 0.52 -2.55
N GLY A 352 -4.72 0.23 -3.83
CA GLY A 352 -3.83 0.41 -4.97
C GLY A 352 -2.79 -0.69 -5.19
N LYS A 353 -2.72 -1.74 -4.36
CA LYS A 353 -1.77 -2.85 -4.52
C LYS A 353 -2.18 -3.78 -5.65
N LEU A 354 -1.19 -4.27 -6.42
CA LEU A 354 -1.41 -5.27 -7.47
C LEU A 354 -1.99 -6.57 -6.87
N ARG A 355 -3.12 -7.01 -7.40
CA ARG A 355 -3.73 -8.30 -7.06
C ARG A 355 -3.08 -9.40 -7.88
N ARG A 356 -1.99 -9.96 -7.33
CA ARG A 356 -1.18 -10.98 -8.00
C ARG A 356 -1.93 -12.28 -8.23
N ASP A 357 -2.88 -12.60 -7.38
CA ASP A 357 -3.80 -13.73 -7.48
C ASP A 357 -4.68 -13.67 -8.73
N GLU A 358 -5.00 -12.47 -9.23
CA GLU A 358 -5.81 -12.26 -10.44
C GLU A 358 -4.98 -12.12 -11.73
N LEU A 359 -3.66 -11.98 -11.65
CA LEU A 359 -2.80 -11.88 -12.84
C LEU A 359 -2.87 -13.11 -13.76
N PRO A 360 -2.91 -14.36 -13.24
CA PRO A 360 -3.05 -15.53 -14.11
C PRO A 360 -4.32 -15.50 -14.95
N ASP A 361 -5.46 -15.08 -14.38
CA ASP A 361 -6.74 -14.97 -15.07
C ASP A 361 -6.72 -13.87 -16.13
N LEU A 362 -6.10 -12.72 -15.82
CA LEU A 362 -5.90 -11.65 -16.79
C LEU A 362 -5.06 -12.16 -17.99
N VAL A 363 -3.94 -12.83 -17.71
CA VAL A 363 -3.08 -13.41 -18.75
C VAL A 363 -3.83 -14.44 -19.58
N ALA A 364 -4.68 -15.27 -18.98
CA ALA A 364 -5.50 -16.24 -19.70
C ALA A 364 -6.47 -15.54 -20.67
N LYS A 365 -7.12 -14.45 -20.24
CA LYS A 365 -8.00 -13.62 -21.07
C LYS A 365 -7.26 -12.94 -22.23
N LEU A 366 -6.09 -12.37 -21.99
CA LEU A 366 -5.27 -11.69 -23.00
C LEU A 366 -4.63 -12.65 -24.03
N ARG A 367 -4.63 -13.95 -23.76
CA ARG A 367 -4.12 -14.99 -24.65
C ARG A 367 -5.20 -15.63 -25.52
N GLN A 368 -6.46 -15.34 -25.26
CA GLN A 368 -7.55 -15.79 -26.13
C GLN A 368 -7.52 -14.95 -27.42
N PRO A 369 -7.61 -15.58 -28.61
CA PRO A 369 -7.55 -14.90 -29.89
C PRO A 369 -8.77 -13.99 -30.11
#